data_4fdd2812b758137000478dc933683efe
#
_entry.id   4fdd2812b758137000478dc933683efe
#
_cell.length_a   1.000
_cell.length_b   1.000
_cell.length_c   1.000
_cell.angle_alpha   90.00
_cell.angle_beta   90.00
_cell.angle_gamma   90.00
#
_symmetry.space_group_name_H-M   'P 1'
#
loop_
_entity.id
_entity.type
_entity.pdbx_description
1 polymer ?
#
loop_
_entity_poly.entity_id
_entity_poly.type
_entity_poly.pdbx_seq_one_letter_code
_entity_poly.pdbx_strand_id
1 'polypeptide(L)'
;MVKLGIIGDMQVEVEILLGQMDNKTARTVAGSEFCEGTLEGVDVVVVQCGVGKVNAALCAQILSSCFGVTHLVNTGIAGSLSAALDIGDLVVSEDAMYHDFDCVHFGYPYGRVPGMDVTAFPADQTLARFAFEAAEAVNPGHTRMGRIASGDKFVAEKDVKDAIIASTHGLCTEMEGAAIAQTAYRNGVPFVILRAISDKADDSAQMDYPTFERIAAHRCAEVTRLLAKRLAEREA
;
A
#
# COMPACT_ATOMS: atom_id res chain seq x y z
N MET A 1 -13.81 18.34 2.80
CA MET A 1 -13.79 17.40 3.93
C MET A 1 -13.13 16.11 3.45
N VAL A 2 -12.08 15.67 4.11
CA VAL A 2 -11.37 14.43 3.78
C VAL A 2 -12.23 13.22 4.17
N LYS A 3 -12.38 12.25 3.23
CA LYS A 3 -12.87 10.91 3.52
C LYS A 3 -11.82 9.92 3.01
N LEU A 4 -11.22 9.16 3.93
CA LEU A 4 -10.07 8.32 3.65
C LEU A 4 -10.49 6.88 3.39
N GLY A 5 -10.17 6.33 2.23
CA GLY A 5 -10.26 4.89 1.95
C GLY A 5 -8.97 4.20 2.36
N ILE A 6 -9.05 3.23 3.27
CA ILE A 6 -7.90 2.47 3.75
C ILE A 6 -8.04 1.01 3.32
N ILE A 7 -7.04 0.51 2.61
CA ILE A 7 -7.02 -0.84 2.03
C ILE A 7 -5.85 -1.61 2.63
N GLY A 8 -6.12 -2.75 3.29
CA GLY A 8 -5.14 -3.79 3.56
C GLY A 8 -5.55 -5.07 2.84
N ASP A 9 -4.61 -5.94 2.54
CA ASP A 9 -4.89 -7.20 1.85
C ASP A 9 -5.24 -8.33 2.83
N MET A 10 -4.71 -8.30 4.05
CA MET A 10 -4.91 -9.32 5.07
C MET A 10 -5.60 -8.78 6.32
N GLN A 11 -6.25 -9.69 7.07
CA GLN A 11 -6.93 -9.35 8.33
C GLN A 11 -5.99 -8.66 9.33
N VAL A 12 -4.77 -9.14 9.47
CA VAL A 12 -3.76 -8.62 10.41
C VAL A 12 -3.38 -7.16 10.12
N GLU A 13 -3.54 -6.69 8.90
CA GLU A 13 -3.22 -5.32 8.48
C GLU A 13 -4.33 -4.31 8.80
N VAL A 14 -5.58 -4.78 8.90
CA VAL A 14 -6.74 -3.91 9.11
C VAL A 14 -7.37 -4.06 10.50
N GLU A 15 -7.17 -5.18 11.19
CA GLU A 15 -7.86 -5.49 12.46
C GLU A 15 -7.66 -4.43 13.54
N ILE A 16 -6.45 -3.85 13.63
CA ILE A 16 -6.13 -2.81 14.60
C ILE A 16 -6.88 -1.52 14.26
N LEU A 17 -6.87 -1.12 12.99
CA LEU A 17 -7.57 0.07 12.53
C LEU A 17 -9.08 -0.06 12.77
N LEU A 18 -9.64 -1.22 12.39
CA LEU A 18 -11.04 -1.55 12.66
C LEU A 18 -11.36 -1.52 14.17
N GLY A 19 -10.42 -1.97 15.01
CA GLY A 19 -10.57 -1.92 16.47
C GLY A 19 -10.58 -0.50 17.06
N GLN A 20 -9.94 0.44 16.39
CA GLN A 20 -9.77 1.84 16.84
C GLN A 20 -10.79 2.82 16.22
N MET A 21 -11.59 2.36 15.25
CA MET A 21 -12.63 3.20 14.64
C MET A 21 -13.83 3.39 15.58
N ASP A 22 -14.41 4.58 15.54
CA ASP A 22 -15.68 4.92 16.16
C ASP A 22 -16.83 4.96 15.14
N ASN A 23 -18.09 4.87 15.61
CA ASN A 23 -19.32 4.99 14.82
C ASN A 23 -19.39 4.04 13.61
N LYS A 24 -18.92 2.82 13.78
CA LYS A 24 -18.77 1.84 12.71
C LYS A 24 -20.09 1.35 12.13
N THR A 25 -20.17 1.33 10.80
CA THR A 25 -21.20 0.62 10.03
C THR A 25 -20.52 -0.19 8.94
N ALA A 26 -20.98 -1.41 8.73
CA ALA A 26 -20.40 -2.31 7.72
C ALA A 26 -21.37 -2.55 6.58
N ARG A 27 -20.82 -2.62 5.35
CA ARG A 27 -21.55 -2.94 4.13
C ARG A 27 -20.72 -3.87 3.25
N THR A 28 -21.30 -4.99 2.85
CA THR A 28 -20.65 -5.93 1.94
C THR A 28 -20.91 -5.53 0.48
N VAL A 29 -19.85 -5.41 -0.31
CA VAL A 29 -19.91 -5.15 -1.76
C VAL A 29 -18.87 -6.04 -2.45
N ALA A 30 -19.25 -6.74 -3.51
CA ALA A 30 -18.38 -7.64 -4.26
C ALA A 30 -17.63 -8.68 -3.40
N GLY A 31 -18.25 -9.14 -2.31
CA GLY A 31 -17.67 -10.13 -1.40
C GLY A 31 -16.74 -9.57 -0.32
N SER A 32 -16.38 -8.29 -0.36
CA SER A 32 -15.58 -7.62 0.68
C SER A 32 -16.46 -6.79 1.60
N GLU A 33 -16.10 -6.76 2.90
CA GLU A 33 -16.76 -5.92 3.90
C GLU A 33 -16.06 -4.57 4.00
N PHE A 34 -16.81 -3.50 3.73
CA PHE A 34 -16.38 -2.12 3.86
C PHE A 34 -16.94 -1.55 5.16
N CYS A 35 -16.05 -1.14 6.06
CA CYS A 35 -16.40 -0.58 7.35
C CYS A 35 -16.24 0.93 7.33
N GLU A 36 -17.36 1.68 7.31
CA GLU A 36 -17.38 3.14 7.45
C GLU A 36 -17.37 3.53 8.92
N GLY A 37 -16.73 4.64 9.24
CA GLY A 37 -16.68 5.19 10.60
C GLY A 37 -15.73 6.37 10.68
N THR A 38 -15.25 6.68 11.87
CA THR A 38 -14.26 7.72 12.10
C THR A 38 -13.00 7.16 12.74
N LEU A 39 -11.85 7.67 12.33
CA LEU A 39 -10.54 7.34 12.90
C LEU A 39 -9.79 8.65 13.14
N GLU A 40 -9.39 8.93 14.39
CA GLU A 40 -8.72 10.19 14.77
C GLU A 40 -9.47 11.45 14.29
N GLY A 41 -10.80 11.39 14.23
CA GLY A 41 -11.65 12.50 13.78
C GLY A 41 -11.82 12.66 12.27
N VAL A 42 -11.25 11.77 11.47
CA VAL A 42 -11.43 11.74 10.00
C VAL A 42 -12.46 10.68 9.63
N ASP A 43 -13.33 10.97 8.67
CA ASP A 43 -14.21 9.98 8.07
C ASP A 43 -13.36 8.96 7.30
N VAL A 44 -13.52 7.68 7.61
CA VAL A 44 -12.77 6.59 6.97
C VAL A 44 -13.67 5.49 6.47
N VAL A 45 -13.19 4.78 5.46
CA VAL A 45 -13.72 3.47 5.03
C VAL A 45 -12.56 2.50 5.00
N VAL A 46 -12.58 1.49 5.87
CA VAL A 46 -11.56 0.45 5.95
C VAL A 46 -12.07 -0.83 5.29
N VAL A 47 -11.24 -1.46 4.47
CA VAL A 47 -11.56 -2.72 3.79
C VAL A 47 -10.36 -3.67 3.79
N GLN A 48 -10.63 -4.95 4.06
CA GLN A 48 -9.73 -6.04 3.69
C GLN A 48 -10.04 -6.45 2.25
N CYS A 49 -9.11 -6.23 1.33
CA CYS A 49 -9.36 -6.52 -0.08
C CYS A 49 -9.10 -7.99 -0.46
N GLY A 50 -8.23 -8.69 0.26
CA GLY A 50 -7.66 -9.97 -0.15
C GLY A 50 -6.45 -9.78 -1.08
N VAL A 51 -5.65 -10.83 -1.17
CA VAL A 51 -4.36 -10.80 -1.89
C VAL A 51 -4.56 -10.66 -3.40
N GLY A 52 -3.70 -9.87 -4.03
CA GLY A 52 -3.52 -9.79 -5.47
C GLY A 52 -4.22 -8.61 -6.16
N LYS A 53 -3.73 -8.31 -7.35
CA LYS A 53 -4.04 -7.10 -8.12
C LYS A 53 -5.53 -6.89 -8.40
N VAL A 54 -6.27 -7.96 -8.72
CA VAL A 54 -7.70 -7.86 -9.05
C VAL A 54 -8.51 -7.48 -7.82
N ASN A 55 -8.28 -8.13 -6.67
CA ASN A 55 -8.94 -7.82 -5.41
C ASN A 55 -8.67 -6.38 -4.98
N ALA A 56 -7.43 -5.96 -5.07
CA ALA A 56 -6.98 -4.61 -4.75
C ALA A 56 -7.65 -3.54 -5.64
N ALA A 57 -7.67 -3.75 -6.96
CA ALA A 57 -8.30 -2.82 -7.89
C ALA A 57 -9.81 -2.73 -7.70
N LEU A 58 -10.50 -3.86 -7.45
CA LEU A 58 -11.94 -3.89 -7.16
C LEU A 58 -12.27 -3.04 -5.93
N CYS A 59 -11.55 -3.24 -4.82
CA CYS A 59 -11.77 -2.49 -3.60
C CYS A 59 -11.48 -1.00 -3.77
N ALA A 60 -10.39 -0.63 -4.43
CA ALA A 60 -10.06 0.76 -4.72
C ALA A 60 -11.14 1.46 -5.59
N GLN A 61 -11.68 0.75 -6.60
CA GLN A 61 -12.76 1.29 -7.42
C GLN A 61 -14.07 1.44 -6.65
N ILE A 62 -14.42 0.46 -5.82
CA ILE A 62 -15.62 0.51 -4.97
C ILE A 62 -15.52 1.66 -3.97
N LEU A 63 -14.38 1.85 -3.31
CA LEU A 63 -14.13 2.98 -2.41
C LEU A 63 -14.35 4.31 -3.11
N SER A 64 -13.82 4.46 -4.32
CA SER A 64 -13.93 5.69 -5.11
C SER A 64 -15.37 5.95 -5.58
N SER A 65 -16.06 4.93 -6.12
CA SER A 65 -17.36 5.09 -6.79
C SER A 65 -18.57 4.91 -5.89
N CYS A 66 -18.50 4.05 -4.86
CA CYS A 66 -19.64 3.72 -4.00
C CYS A 66 -19.59 4.39 -2.62
N PHE A 67 -18.38 4.73 -2.15
CA PHE A 67 -18.19 5.36 -0.84
C PHE A 67 -17.71 6.82 -0.93
N GLY A 68 -17.34 7.28 -2.12
CA GLY A 68 -16.97 8.67 -2.38
C GLY A 68 -15.74 9.11 -1.58
N VAL A 69 -14.77 8.20 -1.39
CA VAL A 69 -13.51 8.55 -0.71
C VAL A 69 -12.74 9.58 -1.53
N THR A 70 -12.11 10.51 -0.85
CA THR A 70 -11.33 11.60 -1.46
C THR A 70 -9.85 11.28 -1.54
N HIS A 71 -9.38 10.32 -0.75
CA HIS A 71 -7.99 9.89 -0.68
C HIS A 71 -7.93 8.38 -0.45
N LEU A 72 -6.90 7.71 -0.95
CA LEU A 72 -6.65 6.29 -0.75
C LEU A 72 -5.32 6.06 -0.04
N VAL A 73 -5.35 5.18 0.95
CA VAL A 73 -4.16 4.65 1.63
C VAL A 73 -4.17 3.15 1.49
N ASN A 74 -3.12 2.58 0.92
CA ASN A 74 -2.87 1.15 1.02
C ASN A 74 -1.84 0.92 2.13
N THR A 75 -2.17 0.08 3.08
CA THR A 75 -1.35 -0.24 4.25
C THR A 75 -1.09 -1.73 4.30
N GLY A 76 0.13 -2.13 4.60
CA GLY A 76 0.47 -3.54 4.65
C GLY A 76 1.96 -3.82 4.77
N ILE A 77 2.32 -5.05 4.50
CA ILE A 77 3.70 -5.54 4.59
C ILE A 77 4.30 -5.80 3.22
N ALA A 78 5.62 -5.92 3.14
CA ALA A 78 6.34 -6.16 1.90
C ALA A 78 7.68 -6.85 2.11
N GLY A 79 8.14 -7.55 1.09
CA GLY A 79 9.51 -8.07 1.01
C GLY A 79 10.50 -6.99 0.54
N SER A 80 11.67 -6.92 1.16
CA SER A 80 12.70 -5.94 0.83
C SER A 80 13.42 -6.26 -0.48
N LEU A 81 13.50 -5.29 -1.37
CA LEU A 81 14.34 -5.31 -2.58
C LEU A 81 15.67 -4.58 -2.38
N SER A 82 15.88 -3.91 -1.26
CA SER A 82 17.06 -3.09 -1.00
C SER A 82 17.88 -3.64 0.16
N ALA A 83 19.19 -3.72 -0.01
CA ALA A 83 20.13 -4.06 1.06
C ALA A 83 20.17 -3.01 2.20
N ALA A 84 19.65 -1.81 1.94
CA ALA A 84 19.59 -0.72 2.93
C ALA A 84 18.35 -0.75 3.81
N LEU A 85 17.45 -1.75 3.62
CA LEU A 85 16.24 -1.95 4.41
C LEU A 85 16.36 -3.21 5.24
N ASP A 86 16.06 -3.12 6.52
CA ASP A 86 15.97 -4.24 7.44
C ASP A 86 14.51 -4.62 7.73
N ILE A 87 14.30 -5.84 8.25
CA ILE A 87 12.98 -6.27 8.70
C ILE A 87 12.48 -5.29 9.77
N GLY A 88 11.27 -4.83 9.58
CA GLY A 88 10.64 -3.81 10.43
C GLY A 88 10.87 -2.37 9.98
N ASP A 89 11.71 -2.09 8.97
CA ASP A 89 11.80 -0.77 8.37
C ASP A 89 10.51 -0.42 7.62
N LEU A 90 10.26 0.86 7.45
CA LEU A 90 9.07 1.38 6.78
C LEU A 90 9.41 1.97 5.41
N VAL A 91 8.55 1.71 4.44
CA VAL A 91 8.61 2.29 3.10
C VAL A 91 7.34 3.07 2.81
N VAL A 92 7.50 4.33 2.43
CA VAL A 92 6.43 5.19 1.93
C VAL A 92 6.61 5.36 0.42
N SER A 93 5.56 5.16 -0.36
CA SER A 93 5.66 5.24 -1.81
C SER A 93 5.95 6.65 -2.31
N GLU A 94 6.95 6.79 -3.17
CA GLU A 94 7.04 7.90 -4.13
C GLU A 94 6.20 7.60 -5.37
N ASP A 95 6.21 6.36 -5.80
CA ASP A 95 5.38 5.80 -6.85
C ASP A 95 5.18 4.29 -6.67
N ALA A 96 4.32 3.70 -7.50
CA ALA A 96 4.16 2.26 -7.60
C ALA A 96 4.22 1.80 -9.06
N MET A 97 4.84 0.65 -9.30
CA MET A 97 5.05 0.09 -10.63
C MET A 97 4.83 -1.42 -10.63
N TYR A 98 4.27 -1.94 -11.72
CA TYR A 98 4.18 -3.39 -11.90
C TYR A 98 5.56 -3.98 -12.24
N HIS A 99 5.91 -5.07 -11.54
CA HIS A 99 7.09 -5.86 -11.86
C HIS A 99 6.78 -7.10 -12.72
N ASP A 100 5.50 -7.36 -13.01
CA ASP A 100 5.03 -8.52 -13.77
C ASP A 100 4.20 -8.13 -15.01
N PHE A 101 4.19 -6.84 -15.39
CA PHE A 101 3.49 -6.37 -16.58
C PHE A 101 4.48 -6.19 -17.72
N ASP A 102 4.43 -7.11 -18.71
CA ASP A 102 5.36 -7.11 -19.84
C ASP A 102 4.63 -6.96 -21.18
N CYS A 103 4.81 -5.81 -21.81
CA CYS A 103 4.37 -5.50 -23.16
C CYS A 103 5.54 -4.99 -24.04
N VAL A 104 6.78 -5.37 -23.71
CA VAL A 104 8.00 -4.94 -24.43
C VAL A 104 7.97 -5.34 -25.90
N HIS A 105 7.42 -6.51 -26.23
CA HIS A 105 7.24 -6.94 -27.63
C HIS A 105 6.33 -6.03 -28.46
N PHE A 106 5.48 -5.24 -27.81
CA PHE A 106 4.63 -4.24 -28.45
C PHE A 106 5.24 -2.83 -28.41
N GLY A 107 6.51 -2.71 -28.01
CA GLY A 107 7.24 -1.44 -27.96
C GLY A 107 6.99 -0.59 -26.71
N TYR A 108 6.34 -1.13 -25.69
CA TYR A 108 6.17 -0.44 -24.41
C TYR A 108 7.37 -0.68 -23.48
N PRO A 109 7.74 0.29 -22.63
CA PRO A 109 8.67 0.03 -21.54
C PRO A 109 8.16 -1.08 -20.62
N TYR A 110 9.06 -1.85 -20.02
CA TYR A 110 8.69 -2.86 -19.02
C TYR A 110 7.90 -2.22 -17.86
N GLY A 111 6.87 -2.90 -17.38
CA GLY A 111 5.96 -2.41 -16.34
C GLY A 111 4.89 -1.42 -16.83
N ARG A 112 4.98 -0.96 -18.08
CA ARG A 112 4.01 0.00 -18.61
C ARG A 112 2.75 -0.67 -19.12
N VAL A 113 1.60 -0.25 -18.57
CA VAL A 113 0.29 -0.68 -19.05
C VAL A 113 -0.04 0.07 -20.35
N PRO A 114 -0.36 -0.61 -21.47
CA PRO A 114 -0.79 0.04 -22.70
C PRO A 114 -1.98 0.99 -22.48
N GLY A 115 -1.91 2.17 -23.09
CA GLY A 115 -2.94 3.21 -22.93
C GLY A 115 -2.78 4.08 -21.67
N MET A 116 -1.78 3.81 -20.84
CA MET A 116 -1.39 4.70 -19.76
C MET A 116 -0.25 5.62 -20.22
N ASP A 117 -0.22 6.85 -19.75
CA ASP A 117 0.82 7.85 -20.06
C ASP A 117 2.03 7.78 -19.10
N VAL A 118 1.92 7.00 -18.03
CA VAL A 118 2.98 6.75 -17.05
C VAL A 118 3.35 5.27 -16.96
N THR A 119 4.58 4.97 -16.59
CA THR A 119 5.05 3.59 -16.30
C THR A 119 4.90 3.26 -14.82
N ALA A 120 5.22 4.22 -13.96
CA ALA A 120 4.97 4.15 -12.53
C ALA A 120 3.92 5.21 -12.16
N PHE A 121 3.01 4.87 -11.27
CA PHE A 121 1.93 5.73 -10.81
C PHE A 121 2.43 6.57 -9.64
N PRO A 122 2.53 7.93 -9.78
CA PRO A 122 3.07 8.78 -8.72
C PRO A 122 2.10 8.87 -7.54
N ALA A 123 2.63 8.73 -6.33
CA ALA A 123 1.88 9.00 -5.10
C ALA A 123 1.61 10.50 -4.94
N ASP A 124 0.57 10.85 -4.19
CA ASP A 124 0.33 12.24 -3.81
C ASP A 124 1.43 12.72 -2.87
N GLN A 125 2.12 13.80 -3.23
CA GLN A 125 3.26 14.32 -2.48
C GLN A 125 2.90 14.79 -1.06
N THR A 126 1.69 15.30 -0.87
CA THR A 126 1.23 15.75 0.45
C THR A 126 0.95 14.57 1.35
N LEU A 127 0.21 13.56 0.84
CA LEU A 127 -0.02 12.31 1.58
C LEU A 127 1.29 11.59 1.88
N ALA A 128 2.19 11.47 0.90
CA ALA A 128 3.48 10.80 1.08
C ALA A 128 4.33 11.49 2.15
N ARG A 129 4.38 12.83 2.16
CA ARG A 129 5.07 13.59 3.21
C ARG A 129 4.47 13.34 4.60
N PHE A 130 3.15 13.42 4.74
CA PHE A 130 2.48 13.16 6.03
C PHE A 130 2.65 11.71 6.50
N ALA A 131 2.61 10.77 5.56
CA ALA A 131 2.88 9.37 5.84
C ALA A 131 4.33 9.15 6.30
N PHE A 132 5.30 9.80 5.65
CA PHE A 132 6.70 9.75 6.04
C PHE A 132 6.93 10.32 7.46
N GLU A 133 6.34 11.49 7.75
CA GLU A 133 6.43 12.10 9.08
C GLU A 133 5.76 11.23 10.17
N ALA A 134 4.64 10.56 9.84
CA ALA A 134 4.00 9.61 10.73
C ALA A 134 4.86 8.36 10.94
N ALA A 135 5.48 7.84 9.87
CA ALA A 135 6.38 6.69 9.92
C ALA A 135 7.64 6.97 10.76
N GLU A 136 8.24 8.16 10.59
CA GLU A 136 9.36 8.60 11.42
C GLU A 136 8.99 8.77 12.91
N ALA A 137 7.74 9.11 13.22
CA ALA A 137 7.28 9.16 14.60
C ALA A 137 7.12 7.76 15.21
N VAL A 138 6.80 6.75 14.41
CA VAL A 138 6.64 5.35 14.85
C VAL A 138 7.98 4.63 14.94
N ASN A 139 8.88 4.86 13.96
CA ASN A 139 10.16 4.15 13.84
C ASN A 139 11.26 5.12 13.37
N PRO A 140 11.79 5.97 14.26
CA PRO A 140 12.72 7.04 13.89
C PRO A 140 14.00 6.54 13.22
N GLY A 141 14.35 7.10 12.06
CA GLY A 141 15.53 6.75 11.27
C GLY A 141 15.42 5.48 10.44
N HIS A 142 14.28 4.79 10.53
CA HIS A 142 14.00 3.52 9.88
C HIS A 142 12.89 3.62 8.81
N THR A 143 12.74 4.81 8.21
CA THR A 143 11.79 5.05 7.12
C THR A 143 12.54 5.45 5.86
N ARG A 144 12.06 4.96 4.72
CA ARG A 144 12.55 5.37 3.40
C ARG A 144 11.37 5.73 2.50
N MET A 145 11.59 6.70 1.62
CA MET A 145 10.69 6.97 0.50
C MET A 145 11.26 6.33 -0.76
N GLY A 146 10.37 5.75 -1.59
CA GLY A 146 10.80 5.20 -2.86
C GLY A 146 9.73 4.38 -3.57
N ARG A 147 10.14 3.72 -4.65
CA ARG A 147 9.25 2.92 -5.48
C ARG A 147 8.85 1.62 -4.82
N ILE A 148 7.56 1.29 -4.95
CA ILE A 148 6.99 -0.01 -4.59
C ILE A 148 6.74 -0.80 -5.87
N ALA A 149 7.23 -2.05 -5.92
CA ALA A 149 7.10 -2.94 -7.07
C ALA A 149 6.03 -4.00 -6.79
N SER A 150 4.96 -4.04 -7.59
CA SER A 150 3.82 -4.94 -7.37
C SER A 150 3.68 -6.00 -8.46
N GLY A 151 3.25 -7.21 -8.06
CA GLY A 151 2.90 -8.28 -9.00
C GLY A 151 2.23 -9.46 -8.31
N ASP A 152 1.50 -10.29 -9.06
CA ASP A 152 0.79 -11.45 -8.51
C ASP A 152 1.74 -12.64 -8.25
N LYS A 153 2.84 -12.36 -7.52
CA LYS A 153 3.82 -13.36 -7.10
C LYS A 153 4.39 -13.03 -5.73
N PHE A 154 4.33 -14.01 -4.81
CA PHE A 154 5.14 -13.96 -3.60
C PHE A 154 6.61 -14.21 -3.97
N VAL A 155 7.47 -13.22 -3.75
CA VAL A 155 8.88 -13.25 -4.13
C VAL A 155 9.69 -13.87 -3.02
N ALA A 156 10.23 -15.07 -3.27
CA ALA A 156 11.00 -15.85 -2.32
C ALA A 156 12.30 -16.44 -2.94
N GLU A 157 12.59 -16.12 -4.18
CA GLU A 157 13.79 -16.59 -4.87
C GLU A 157 14.71 -15.41 -5.21
N LYS A 158 16.00 -15.56 -4.93
CA LYS A 158 16.99 -14.50 -5.12
C LYS A 158 17.08 -14.00 -6.57
N ASP A 159 17.03 -14.88 -7.55
CA ASP A 159 17.10 -14.53 -8.97
C ASP A 159 15.88 -13.72 -9.43
N VAL A 160 14.69 -14.04 -8.91
CA VAL A 160 13.47 -13.25 -9.14
C VAL A 160 13.58 -11.87 -8.52
N LYS A 161 14.04 -11.78 -7.27
CA LYS A 161 14.34 -10.52 -6.60
C LYS A 161 15.29 -9.66 -7.43
N ASP A 162 16.42 -10.22 -7.86
CA ASP A 162 17.44 -9.49 -8.63
C ASP A 162 16.86 -8.98 -9.98
N ALA A 163 16.02 -9.77 -10.65
CA ALA A 163 15.33 -9.35 -11.88
C ALA A 163 14.34 -8.20 -11.63
N ILE A 164 13.60 -8.22 -10.53
CA ILE A 164 12.69 -7.13 -10.13
C ILE A 164 13.48 -5.86 -9.83
N ILE A 165 14.57 -5.95 -9.09
CA ILE A 165 15.44 -4.80 -8.81
C ILE A 165 15.95 -4.18 -10.11
N ALA A 166 16.47 -5.01 -11.03
CA ALA A 166 17.02 -4.54 -12.30
C ALA A 166 15.99 -3.85 -13.20
N SER A 167 14.73 -4.32 -13.19
CA SER A 167 13.67 -3.80 -14.05
C SER A 167 12.91 -2.62 -13.46
N THR A 168 12.76 -2.56 -12.13
CA THR A 168 11.90 -1.57 -11.48
C THR A 168 12.67 -0.53 -10.65
N HIS A 169 13.85 -0.89 -10.14
CA HIS A 169 14.57 -0.11 -9.12
C HIS A 169 13.73 0.13 -7.85
N GLY A 170 12.82 -0.82 -7.51
CA GLY A 170 11.96 -0.75 -6.35
C GLY A 170 12.71 -0.93 -5.03
N LEU A 171 12.19 -0.35 -3.95
CA LEU A 171 12.70 -0.55 -2.59
C LEU A 171 12.13 -1.81 -1.94
N CYS A 172 10.87 -2.12 -2.23
CA CYS A 172 10.19 -3.32 -1.74
C CYS A 172 9.21 -3.87 -2.78
N THR A 173 8.74 -5.10 -2.57
CA THR A 173 7.79 -5.80 -3.43
C THR A 173 6.61 -6.34 -2.64
N GLU A 174 5.43 -6.27 -3.24
CA GLU A 174 4.17 -6.76 -2.69
C GLU A 174 3.19 -7.08 -3.84
N MET A 175 1.90 -7.28 -3.57
CA MET A 175 1.00 -7.85 -4.58
C MET A 175 -0.22 -6.97 -4.93
N GLU A 176 -0.36 -5.75 -4.40
CA GLU A 176 -1.58 -4.91 -4.50
C GLU A 176 -1.34 -3.47 -4.95
N GLY A 177 -0.26 -2.87 -4.47
CA GLY A 177 -0.05 -1.43 -4.48
C GLY A 177 -0.14 -0.77 -5.85
N ALA A 178 0.49 -1.35 -6.89
CA ALA A 178 0.40 -0.78 -8.23
C ALA A 178 -1.02 -0.87 -8.83
N ALA A 179 -1.83 -1.87 -8.45
CA ALA A 179 -3.21 -1.98 -8.91
C ALA A 179 -4.12 -0.94 -8.24
N ILE A 180 -3.91 -0.67 -6.94
CA ILE A 180 -4.57 0.43 -6.22
C ILE A 180 -4.13 1.78 -6.81
N ALA A 181 -2.82 1.96 -7.02
CA ALA A 181 -2.25 3.18 -7.59
C ALA A 181 -2.79 3.46 -9.01
N GLN A 182 -2.85 2.45 -9.88
CA GLN A 182 -3.45 2.57 -11.22
C GLN A 182 -4.93 2.97 -11.13
N THR A 183 -5.68 2.34 -10.23
CA THR A 183 -7.11 2.64 -10.03
C THR A 183 -7.28 4.07 -9.52
N ALA A 184 -6.50 4.50 -8.54
CA ALA A 184 -6.49 5.84 -7.99
C ALA A 184 -6.14 6.88 -9.08
N TYR A 185 -5.07 6.64 -9.84
CA TYR A 185 -4.63 7.49 -10.94
C TYR A 185 -5.73 7.70 -12.00
N ARG A 186 -6.40 6.62 -12.41
CA ARG A 186 -7.50 6.70 -13.40
C ARG A 186 -8.74 7.43 -12.88
N ASN A 187 -8.99 7.39 -11.57
CA ASN A 187 -10.11 8.08 -10.93
C ASN A 187 -9.75 9.51 -10.49
N GLY A 188 -8.48 9.94 -10.62
CA GLY A 188 -8.01 11.24 -10.12
C GLY A 188 -8.08 11.36 -8.60
N VAL A 189 -7.97 10.23 -7.88
CA VAL A 189 -7.98 10.17 -6.41
C VAL A 189 -6.54 10.15 -5.90
N PRO A 190 -6.13 11.10 -5.05
CA PRO A 190 -4.82 11.07 -4.39
C PRO A 190 -4.62 9.79 -3.59
N PHE A 191 -3.41 9.22 -3.66
CA PHE A 191 -3.08 7.99 -2.92
C PHE A 191 -1.67 8.00 -2.34
N VAL A 192 -1.46 7.14 -1.35
CA VAL A 192 -0.15 6.74 -0.82
C VAL A 192 -0.16 5.26 -0.45
N ILE A 193 0.99 4.60 -0.57
CA ILE A 193 1.18 3.21 -0.15
C ILE A 193 2.20 3.21 1.00
N LEU A 194 1.87 2.47 2.06
CA LEU A 194 2.69 2.26 3.24
C LEU A 194 3.03 0.78 3.36
N ARG A 195 4.30 0.47 3.53
CA ARG A 195 4.75 -0.91 3.73
C ARG A 195 5.73 -0.99 4.90
N ALA A 196 5.58 -2.02 5.72
CA ALA A 196 6.58 -2.43 6.68
C ALA A 196 7.26 -3.70 6.17
N ILE A 197 8.58 -3.76 6.25
CA ILE A 197 9.34 -4.91 5.74
C ILE A 197 9.13 -6.12 6.66
N SER A 198 8.59 -7.19 6.12
CA SER A 198 8.35 -8.46 6.80
C SER A 198 9.44 -9.50 6.54
N ASP A 199 10.11 -9.39 5.39
CA ASP A 199 11.11 -10.35 4.91
C ASP A 199 12.07 -9.72 3.89
N LYS A 200 13.06 -10.46 3.45
CA LYS A 200 14.06 -9.98 2.50
C LYS A 200 13.73 -10.30 1.03
N ALA A 201 12.55 -10.84 0.72
CA ALA A 201 12.14 -11.25 -0.63
C ALA A 201 13.17 -12.17 -1.33
N ASP A 202 13.80 -13.06 -0.59
CA ASP A 202 14.79 -14.01 -1.06
C ASP A 202 14.60 -15.37 -0.41
N ASP A 203 15.58 -16.27 -0.50
CA ASP A 203 15.48 -17.63 0.02
C ASP A 203 15.17 -17.73 1.54
N SER A 204 15.33 -16.63 2.30
CA SER A 204 14.95 -16.54 3.71
C SER A 204 13.47 -16.18 3.93
N ALA A 205 12.77 -15.64 2.92
CA ALA A 205 11.44 -15.06 3.04
C ALA A 205 10.41 -16.02 3.66
N GLN A 206 10.46 -17.30 3.31
CA GLN A 206 9.53 -18.31 3.84
C GLN A 206 9.65 -18.51 5.35
N MET A 207 10.80 -18.24 5.94
CA MET A 207 11.01 -18.31 7.40
C MET A 207 10.74 -16.97 8.07
N ASP A 208 11.13 -15.86 7.43
CA ASP A 208 11.01 -14.52 7.98
C ASP A 208 9.56 -14.05 8.02
N TYR A 209 8.82 -14.24 6.93
CA TYR A 209 7.44 -13.77 6.77
C TYR A 209 6.52 -14.18 7.93
N PRO A 210 6.35 -15.46 8.29
CA PRO A 210 5.45 -15.86 9.38
C PRO A 210 5.87 -15.33 10.75
N THR A 211 7.17 -15.02 10.91
CA THR A 211 7.73 -14.54 12.17
C THR A 211 7.45 -13.05 12.38
N PHE A 212 7.55 -12.27 11.31
CA PHE A 212 7.54 -10.80 11.39
C PHE A 212 6.26 -10.14 10.86
N GLU A 213 5.41 -10.89 10.14
CA GLU A 213 4.15 -10.43 9.56
C GLU A 213 3.34 -9.56 10.53
N ARG A 214 3.05 -10.08 11.72
CA ARG A 214 2.21 -9.39 12.70
C ARG A 214 2.84 -8.10 13.23
N ILE A 215 4.13 -8.11 13.50
CA ILE A 215 4.84 -6.93 14.00
C ILE A 215 4.88 -5.85 12.92
N ALA A 216 5.17 -6.22 11.69
CA ALA A 216 5.18 -5.31 10.55
C ALA A 216 3.80 -4.70 10.27
N ALA A 217 2.74 -5.54 10.24
CA ALA A 217 1.36 -5.10 10.04
C ALA A 217 0.90 -4.12 11.14
N HIS A 218 1.20 -4.41 12.41
CA HIS A 218 0.88 -3.51 13.53
C HIS A 218 1.58 -2.15 13.40
N ARG A 219 2.84 -2.15 12.97
CA ARG A 219 3.60 -0.92 12.76
C ARG A 219 3.00 -0.07 11.65
N CYS A 220 2.61 -0.69 10.54
CA CYS A 220 1.94 -0.02 9.44
C CYS A 220 0.56 0.54 9.83
N ALA A 221 -0.22 -0.19 10.63
CA ALA A 221 -1.50 0.28 11.15
C ALA A 221 -1.33 1.53 12.01
N GLU A 222 -0.32 1.58 12.88
CA GLU A 222 -0.04 2.75 13.71
C GLU A 222 0.37 3.98 12.86
N VAL A 223 1.19 3.78 11.83
CA VAL A 223 1.52 4.85 10.86
C VAL A 223 0.26 5.38 10.18
N THR A 224 -0.63 4.48 9.74
CA THR A 224 -1.89 4.84 9.08
C THR A 224 -2.81 5.64 10.00
N ARG A 225 -2.89 5.28 11.29
CA ARG A 225 -3.64 6.02 12.31
C ARG A 225 -3.08 7.43 12.49
N LEU A 226 -1.76 7.57 12.62
CA LEU A 226 -1.11 8.87 12.75
C LEU A 226 -1.25 9.73 11.50
N LEU A 227 -1.24 9.12 10.31
CA LEU A 227 -1.54 9.82 9.06
C LEU A 227 -2.98 10.39 9.07
N ALA A 228 -3.96 9.60 9.49
CA ALA A 228 -5.35 10.08 9.63
C ALA A 228 -5.42 11.27 10.59
N LYS A 229 -4.76 11.21 11.74
CA LYS A 229 -4.68 12.31 12.69
C LYS A 229 -4.11 13.61 12.07
N ARG A 230 -3.01 13.51 11.32
CA ARG A 230 -2.40 14.66 10.62
C ARG A 230 -3.32 15.27 9.57
N LEU A 231 -4.12 14.45 8.89
CA LEU A 231 -5.11 14.93 7.94
C LEU A 231 -6.24 15.70 8.63
N ALA A 232 -6.70 15.25 9.81
CA ALA A 232 -7.69 15.96 10.63
C ALA A 232 -7.16 17.35 11.06
N GLU A 233 -5.93 17.41 11.55
CA GLU A 233 -5.30 18.66 12.01
C GLU A 233 -5.13 19.70 10.90
N ARG A 234 -5.06 19.29 9.65
CA ARG A 234 -4.97 20.20 8.49
C ARG A 234 -6.31 20.81 8.08
N GLU A 235 -7.40 20.11 8.34
CA GLU A 235 -8.74 20.58 8.00
C GLU A 235 -9.38 21.46 9.11
N ALA A 236 -8.81 21.45 10.30
CA ALA A 236 -9.25 22.24 11.46
C ALA A 236 -8.71 23.67 11.40
#